data_e664833d61fde542266afc72179a8bfe
#
_entry.id   e664833d61fde542266afc72179a8bfe
#
_cell.length_a   1.000
_cell.length_b   1.000
_cell.length_c   1.000
_cell.angle_alpha   90.00
_cell.angle_beta   90.00
_cell.angle_gamma   90.00
#
_symmetry.space_group_name_H-M   'P 1'
#
loop_
_entity.id
_entity.type
_entity.pdbx_description
1 polymer ?
#
loop_
_entity_poly.entity_id
_entity_poly.type
_entity_poly.pdbx_seq_one_letter_code
_entity_poly.pdbx_strand_id
1 'polypeptide(L)'
;MKILLISGHGDGDPGASSKFGVEATETVVMVQKIKETLGNYAQVDLYPTNRNAFKDLGKGCCQVNFGDYGYVLEVHFNSCVNDLAGDGKTTGTEIYVTTAERTVGVETKIVEKIAALGLKNRGVKRTNWRVIARAKASGTSSALLEVCFIDDKDDMQIYTAKKDQIAAAVATAIAEQFGLKKSGNSGNQGSKGITVGSTVTIKDGAVYGGLSSARGKTVPAAQRGGKKHTVDKIQVNNGVQEARLKDITSWVAVSSLQAV
;
A
#
# COMPACT_ATOMS: atom_id res chain seq x y z
N MET A 1 -1.06 11.14 14.52
CA MET A 1 -2.16 11.11 13.54
C MET A 1 -2.36 9.68 13.09
N LYS A 2 -3.61 9.23 12.91
CA LYS A 2 -3.96 7.91 12.42
C LYS A 2 -4.54 8.04 11.01
N ILE A 3 -4.09 7.24 10.07
CA ILE A 3 -4.47 7.31 8.65
C ILE A 3 -5.03 5.97 8.22
N LEU A 4 -6.12 5.98 7.46
CA LEU A 4 -6.69 4.78 6.86
C LEU A 4 -6.40 4.77 5.36
N LEU A 5 -5.88 3.66 4.87
CA LEU A 5 -5.77 3.37 3.44
C LEU A 5 -6.78 2.27 3.07
N ILE A 6 -7.46 2.47 1.96
CA ILE A 6 -8.49 1.56 1.45
C ILE A 6 -8.09 1.17 0.04
N SER A 7 -7.98 -0.14 -0.23
CA SER A 7 -7.90 -0.64 -1.60
C SER A 7 -9.29 -0.65 -2.22
N GLY A 8 -9.42 -0.05 -3.40
CA GLY A 8 -10.65 -0.12 -4.17
C GLY A 8 -10.94 -1.56 -4.63
N HIS A 9 -12.22 -1.84 -4.84
CA HIS A 9 -12.70 -3.16 -5.30
C HIS A 9 -12.43 -4.32 -4.32
N GLY A 10 -12.28 -5.56 -4.80
CA GLY A 10 -12.12 -6.75 -3.96
C GLY A 10 -13.45 -7.42 -3.60
N ASP A 11 -13.41 -8.52 -2.85
CA ASP A 11 -14.59 -9.32 -2.47
C ASP A 11 -15.44 -9.71 -3.70
N GLY A 12 -14.77 -10.31 -4.71
CA GLY A 12 -15.41 -10.75 -5.96
C GLY A 12 -15.68 -9.65 -6.99
N ASP A 13 -15.28 -8.40 -6.70
CA ASP A 13 -15.30 -7.29 -7.63
C ASP A 13 -13.88 -7.04 -8.15
N PRO A 14 -13.57 -7.33 -9.41
CA PRO A 14 -12.23 -7.15 -9.96
C PRO A 14 -11.90 -5.67 -10.23
N GLY A 15 -12.90 -4.77 -10.30
CA GLY A 15 -12.72 -3.44 -10.87
C GLY A 15 -12.41 -3.49 -12.36
N ALA A 16 -11.73 -2.48 -12.86
CA ALA A 16 -11.26 -2.45 -14.23
C ALA A 16 -10.17 -3.50 -14.47
N SER A 17 -10.15 -4.05 -15.68
CA SER A 17 -9.19 -5.09 -16.07
C SER A 17 -8.69 -4.84 -17.48
N SER A 18 -7.39 -5.02 -17.68
CA SER A 18 -6.75 -4.94 -18.98
C SER A 18 -5.69 -6.03 -19.11
N LYS A 19 -4.99 -6.07 -20.24
CA LYS A 19 -3.82 -6.97 -20.38
C LYS A 19 -2.63 -6.59 -19.47
N PHE A 20 -2.67 -5.42 -18.82
CA PHE A 20 -1.60 -4.94 -17.95
C PHE A 20 -1.86 -5.23 -16.47
N GLY A 21 -3.08 -5.54 -16.09
CA GLY A 21 -3.43 -5.87 -14.70
C GLY A 21 -4.92 -5.90 -14.41
N VAL A 22 -5.24 -6.20 -13.16
CA VAL A 22 -6.59 -6.18 -12.57
C VAL A 22 -6.57 -5.17 -11.44
N GLU A 23 -7.48 -4.22 -11.44
CA GLU A 23 -7.51 -3.10 -10.52
C GLU A 23 -7.53 -3.54 -9.05
N ALA A 24 -8.41 -4.47 -8.68
CA ALA A 24 -8.46 -5.00 -7.30
C ALA A 24 -7.12 -5.57 -6.81
N THR A 25 -6.28 -6.09 -7.70
CA THR A 25 -4.95 -6.58 -7.35
C THR A 25 -3.96 -5.44 -7.15
N GLU A 26 -3.94 -4.50 -8.09
CA GLU A 26 -2.96 -3.40 -8.08
C GLU A 26 -3.26 -2.40 -6.96
N THR A 27 -4.54 -2.18 -6.59
CA THR A 27 -4.91 -1.33 -5.45
C THR A 27 -4.39 -1.89 -4.13
N VAL A 28 -4.49 -3.21 -3.91
CA VAL A 28 -3.92 -3.87 -2.72
C VAL A 28 -2.40 -3.70 -2.66
N VAL A 29 -1.71 -3.91 -3.79
CA VAL A 29 -0.26 -3.71 -3.89
C VAL A 29 0.11 -2.27 -3.52
N MET A 30 -0.62 -1.29 -4.06
CA MET A 30 -0.32 0.12 -3.85
C MET A 30 -0.56 0.56 -2.40
N VAL A 31 -1.69 0.19 -1.76
CA VAL A 31 -1.93 0.57 -0.36
C VAL A 31 -0.92 -0.06 0.60
N GLN A 32 -0.43 -1.27 0.31
CA GLN A 32 0.62 -1.91 1.11
C GLN A 32 1.93 -1.14 1.01
N LYS A 33 2.35 -0.74 -0.20
CA LYS A 33 3.57 0.05 -0.43
C LYS A 33 3.48 1.44 0.19
N ILE A 34 2.33 2.11 0.09
CA ILE A 34 2.09 3.40 0.76
C ILE A 34 2.20 3.22 2.28
N LYS A 35 1.57 2.18 2.85
CA LYS A 35 1.65 1.89 4.29
C LYS A 35 3.08 1.67 4.77
N GLU A 36 3.89 0.91 4.02
CA GLU A 36 5.30 0.66 4.37
C GLU A 36 6.09 1.97 4.50
N THR A 37 5.89 2.90 3.57
CA THR A 37 6.59 4.20 3.58
C THR A 37 5.99 5.15 4.62
N LEU A 38 4.66 5.31 4.64
CA LEU A 38 3.95 6.26 5.51
C LEU A 38 3.99 5.85 6.98
N GLY A 39 4.14 4.56 7.26
CA GLY A 39 4.30 4.01 8.61
C GLY A 39 5.51 4.55 9.36
N ASN A 40 6.49 5.12 8.65
CA ASN A 40 7.61 5.84 9.28
C ASN A 40 7.20 7.23 9.84
N TYR A 41 6.03 7.73 9.52
CA TYR A 41 5.57 9.08 9.87
C TYR A 41 4.30 9.08 10.72
N ALA A 42 3.45 8.05 10.59
CA ALA A 42 2.17 7.97 11.27
C ALA A 42 1.74 6.53 11.53
N GLN A 43 0.74 6.35 12.38
CA GLN A 43 0.02 5.09 12.46
C GLN A 43 -0.85 4.94 11.20
N VAL A 44 -0.68 3.84 10.47
CA VAL A 44 -1.39 3.57 9.23
C VAL A 44 -2.11 2.24 9.31
N ASP A 45 -3.43 2.28 9.22
CA ASP A 45 -4.26 1.09 9.11
C ASP A 45 -4.66 0.85 7.65
N LEU A 46 -4.88 -0.42 7.31
CA LEU A 46 -5.52 -0.80 6.06
C LEU A 46 -6.96 -1.25 6.35
N TYR A 47 -7.89 -0.84 5.50
CA TYR A 47 -9.16 -1.56 5.41
C TYR A 47 -8.87 -3.01 5.02
N PRO A 48 -9.61 -4.03 5.55
CA PRO A 48 -9.29 -5.42 5.24
C PRO A 48 -9.23 -5.68 3.74
N THR A 49 -8.07 -6.06 3.22
CA THR A 49 -7.80 -6.16 1.77
C THR A 49 -8.53 -7.31 1.06
N ASN A 50 -9.15 -8.20 1.81
CA ASN A 50 -10.05 -9.25 1.31
C ASN A 50 -11.53 -8.82 1.29
N ARG A 51 -11.83 -7.55 1.55
CA ARG A 51 -13.18 -6.97 1.55
C ARG A 51 -13.26 -5.81 0.57
N ASN A 52 -14.49 -5.35 0.34
CA ASN A 52 -14.79 -4.20 -0.50
C ASN A 52 -15.54 -3.15 0.35
N ALA A 53 -14.88 -2.03 0.66
CA ALA A 53 -15.44 -0.98 1.50
C ALA A 53 -16.74 -0.40 0.93
N PHE A 54 -16.84 -0.26 -0.39
CA PHE A 54 -18.05 0.22 -1.06
C PHE A 54 -19.24 -0.73 -0.85
N LYS A 55 -19.02 -2.05 -0.97
CA LYS A 55 -20.05 -3.07 -0.71
C LYS A 55 -20.42 -3.12 0.77
N ASP A 56 -19.44 -3.07 1.66
CA ASP A 56 -19.67 -3.11 3.10
C ASP A 56 -20.49 -1.92 3.58
N LEU A 57 -20.21 -0.72 3.09
CA LEU A 57 -21.02 0.45 3.38
C LEU A 57 -22.46 0.32 2.86
N GLY A 58 -22.64 -0.26 1.66
CA GLY A 58 -23.97 -0.54 1.11
C GLY A 58 -24.79 -1.54 1.93
N LYS A 59 -24.10 -2.47 2.62
CA LYS A 59 -24.70 -3.49 3.48
C LYS A 59 -24.77 -3.08 4.95
N GLY A 60 -24.27 -1.91 5.33
CA GLY A 60 -24.22 -1.46 6.73
C GLY A 60 -23.22 -2.24 7.60
N CYS A 61 -22.24 -2.92 7.02
CA CYS A 61 -21.26 -3.76 7.71
C CYS A 61 -19.83 -3.26 7.58
N CYS A 62 -19.64 -1.93 7.53
CA CYS A 62 -18.32 -1.31 7.47
C CYS A 62 -17.43 -1.78 8.61
N GLN A 63 -16.17 -2.09 8.31
CA GLN A 63 -15.25 -2.72 9.25
C GLN A 63 -14.51 -1.71 10.15
N VAL A 64 -14.69 -0.43 9.90
CA VAL A 64 -14.01 0.67 10.62
C VAL A 64 -14.99 1.79 10.94
N ASN A 65 -14.68 2.57 11.98
CA ASN A 65 -15.29 3.88 12.18
C ASN A 65 -14.36 4.93 11.57
N PHE A 66 -14.83 5.62 10.53
CA PHE A 66 -14.01 6.63 9.84
C PHE A 66 -13.62 7.80 10.75
N GLY A 67 -14.45 8.13 11.74
CA GLY A 67 -14.16 9.19 12.70
C GLY A 67 -12.90 8.96 13.56
N ASP A 68 -12.37 7.73 13.60
CA ASP A 68 -11.15 7.41 14.33
C ASP A 68 -9.87 7.84 13.61
N TYR A 69 -9.99 8.34 12.38
CA TYR A 69 -8.86 8.68 11.51
C TYR A 69 -8.79 10.18 11.23
N GLY A 70 -7.57 10.69 11.11
CA GLY A 70 -7.34 12.07 10.69
C GLY A 70 -7.36 12.27 9.18
N TYR A 71 -7.16 11.19 8.41
CA TYR A 71 -7.24 11.19 6.95
C TYR A 71 -7.57 9.79 6.42
N VAL A 72 -8.38 9.73 5.36
CA VAL A 72 -8.74 8.49 4.66
C VAL A 72 -8.37 8.63 3.19
N LEU A 73 -7.59 7.70 2.66
CA LEU A 73 -7.24 7.61 1.25
C LEU A 73 -7.72 6.27 0.68
N GLU A 74 -8.66 6.33 -0.25
CA GLU A 74 -9.07 5.21 -1.09
C GLU A 74 -8.20 5.21 -2.35
N VAL A 75 -7.73 4.06 -2.81
CA VAL A 75 -6.82 3.93 -3.95
C VAL A 75 -7.47 3.09 -5.03
N HIS A 76 -7.48 3.63 -6.24
CA HIS A 76 -8.07 3.07 -7.45
C HIS A 76 -7.12 3.19 -8.66
N PHE A 77 -7.51 2.58 -9.75
CA PHE A 77 -6.93 2.76 -11.09
C PHE A 77 -8.04 3.06 -12.08
N ASN A 78 -7.93 4.17 -12.78
CA ASN A 78 -8.90 4.59 -13.77
C ASN A 78 -8.87 3.71 -15.02
N SER A 79 -9.89 3.82 -15.88
CA SER A 79 -10.00 3.13 -17.17
C SER A 79 -10.84 3.93 -18.16
N CYS A 80 -11.13 3.35 -19.30
CA CYS A 80 -11.94 3.90 -20.41
C CYS A 80 -11.14 4.66 -21.48
N VAL A 81 -9.83 4.57 -21.52
CA VAL A 81 -9.03 5.13 -22.64
C VAL A 81 -8.73 4.07 -23.69
N ASN A 82 -8.63 2.79 -23.29
CA ASN A 82 -8.42 1.64 -24.16
C ASN A 82 -7.17 1.80 -25.07
N ASP A 83 -6.14 2.47 -24.57
CA ASP A 83 -4.87 2.61 -25.28
C ASP A 83 -3.93 1.43 -24.99
N LEU A 84 -4.30 0.27 -25.49
CA LEU A 84 -3.54 -0.95 -25.29
C LEU A 84 -2.27 -1.00 -26.14
N ALA A 85 -2.19 -0.25 -27.22
CA ALA A 85 -1.01 -0.20 -28.09
C ALA A 85 0.05 0.77 -27.57
N GLY A 86 -0.35 1.83 -26.92
CA GLY A 86 0.44 2.98 -26.52
C GLY A 86 0.61 3.99 -27.65
N ASP A 87 0.35 5.24 -27.36
CA ASP A 87 0.53 6.37 -28.30
C ASP A 87 1.75 7.24 -27.91
N GLY A 88 2.49 6.83 -26.88
CA GLY A 88 3.65 7.54 -26.33
C GLY A 88 3.26 8.67 -25.36
N LYS A 89 1.99 8.77 -24.98
CA LYS A 89 1.50 9.79 -24.05
C LYS A 89 0.76 9.15 -22.89
N THR A 90 0.99 9.65 -21.70
CA THR A 90 0.27 9.20 -20.51
C THR A 90 -1.10 9.88 -20.39
N THR A 91 -2.13 9.13 -20.01
CA THR A 91 -3.43 9.68 -19.61
C THR A 91 -3.36 10.28 -18.21
N GLY A 92 -2.70 9.61 -17.28
CA GLY A 92 -2.17 10.21 -16.06
C GLY A 92 -2.92 9.92 -14.77
N THR A 93 -2.59 10.70 -13.74
CA THR A 93 -3.09 10.57 -12.36
C THR A 93 -4.10 11.66 -12.02
N GLU A 94 -5.11 11.34 -11.23
CA GLU A 94 -6.10 12.28 -10.71
C GLU A 94 -6.57 11.87 -9.31
N ILE A 95 -7.13 12.80 -8.57
CA ILE A 95 -7.63 12.52 -7.23
C ILE A 95 -8.99 13.22 -7.03
N TYR A 96 -9.88 12.53 -6.35
CA TYR A 96 -11.22 13.00 -6.09
C TYR A 96 -11.41 13.28 -4.61
N VAL A 97 -12.04 14.42 -4.30
CA VAL A 97 -12.53 14.77 -2.97
C VAL A 97 -14.03 15.02 -3.00
N THR A 98 -14.68 15.04 -1.84
CA THR A 98 -16.09 15.39 -1.76
C THR A 98 -16.32 16.87 -2.11
N THR A 99 -17.55 17.21 -2.53
CA THR A 99 -17.93 18.61 -2.75
C THR A 99 -17.90 19.44 -1.46
N ALA A 100 -17.96 18.79 -0.28
CA ALA A 100 -17.89 19.40 1.03
C ALA A 100 -16.44 19.61 1.55
N GLU A 101 -15.41 19.12 0.82
CA GLU A 101 -14.01 19.33 1.22
C GLU A 101 -13.62 20.78 1.00
N ARG A 102 -13.09 21.44 2.06
CA ARG A 102 -12.77 22.88 1.99
C ARG A 102 -11.39 23.15 1.40
N THR A 103 -10.44 22.27 1.69
CA THR A 103 -9.04 22.40 1.26
C THR A 103 -8.59 21.13 0.58
N VAL A 104 -7.69 21.26 -0.39
CA VAL A 104 -7.18 20.16 -1.22
C VAL A 104 -5.65 20.13 -1.27
N GLY A 105 -5.01 20.60 -0.19
CA GLY A 105 -3.56 20.71 -0.15
C GLY A 105 -2.83 19.36 -0.20
N VAL A 106 -3.36 18.34 0.47
CA VAL A 106 -2.83 16.97 0.43
C VAL A 106 -2.94 16.40 -0.99
N GLU A 107 -4.14 16.52 -1.55
CA GLU A 107 -4.50 15.93 -2.83
C GLU A 107 -3.70 16.57 -3.97
N THR A 108 -3.57 17.89 -3.94
CA THR A 108 -2.75 18.63 -4.91
C THR A 108 -1.30 18.13 -4.88
N LYS A 109 -0.70 18.01 -3.69
CA LYS A 109 0.67 17.51 -3.55
C LYS A 109 0.81 16.06 -4.02
N ILE A 110 -0.20 15.21 -3.77
CA ILE A 110 -0.17 13.81 -4.22
C ILE A 110 -0.06 13.76 -5.74
N VAL A 111 -0.99 14.40 -6.48
CA VAL A 111 -0.97 14.33 -7.94
C VAL A 111 0.24 15.04 -8.56
N GLU A 112 0.73 16.12 -7.97
CA GLU A 112 1.96 16.79 -8.40
C GLU A 112 3.19 15.89 -8.26
N LYS A 113 3.35 15.23 -7.11
CA LYS A 113 4.49 14.33 -6.88
C LYS A 113 4.43 13.08 -7.75
N ILE A 114 3.24 12.51 -7.99
CA ILE A 114 3.08 11.38 -8.93
C ILE A 114 3.39 11.84 -10.36
N ALA A 115 2.88 13.00 -10.77
CA ALA A 115 3.14 13.54 -12.10
C ALA A 115 4.63 13.82 -12.35
N ALA A 116 5.38 14.24 -11.34
CA ALA A 116 6.84 14.41 -11.45
C ALA A 116 7.59 13.09 -11.78
N LEU A 117 6.93 11.94 -11.63
CA LEU A 117 7.47 10.64 -12.03
C LEU A 117 7.19 10.29 -13.50
N GLY A 118 6.47 11.15 -14.24
CA GLY A 118 6.21 11.01 -15.67
C GLY A 118 4.75 10.82 -16.06
N LEU A 119 3.83 10.67 -15.11
CA LEU A 119 2.40 10.63 -15.38
C LEU A 119 1.84 12.04 -15.60
N LYS A 120 0.87 12.19 -16.48
CA LYS A 120 0.17 13.47 -16.66
C LYS A 120 -0.59 13.84 -15.39
N ASN A 121 -0.46 15.10 -14.94
CA ASN A 121 -1.27 15.62 -13.85
C ASN A 121 -2.66 16.03 -14.36
N ARG A 122 -3.70 15.33 -13.91
CA ARG A 122 -5.12 15.63 -14.24
C ARG A 122 -5.80 16.43 -13.14
N GLY A 123 -5.10 16.69 -12.03
CA GLY A 123 -5.54 17.55 -10.94
C GLY A 123 -6.50 16.90 -9.95
N VAL A 124 -7.06 17.77 -9.11
CA VAL A 124 -8.04 17.42 -8.09
C VAL A 124 -9.44 17.65 -8.62
N LYS A 125 -10.31 16.67 -8.48
CA LYS A 125 -11.71 16.70 -8.90
C LYS A 125 -12.65 16.58 -7.70
N ARG A 126 -13.93 16.88 -7.90
CA ARG A 126 -14.93 16.85 -6.83
C ARG A 126 -16.11 15.97 -7.19
N THR A 127 -16.41 15.02 -6.31
CA THR A 127 -17.58 14.15 -6.42
C THR A 127 -17.90 13.54 -5.06
N ASN A 128 -19.15 13.13 -4.84
CA ASN A 128 -19.58 12.52 -3.59
C ASN A 128 -19.67 10.98 -3.73
N TRP A 129 -18.57 10.34 -4.11
CA TRP A 129 -18.52 8.88 -4.14
C TRP A 129 -18.65 8.29 -2.74
N ARG A 130 -19.28 7.11 -2.65
CA ARG A 130 -19.80 6.54 -1.41
C ARG A 130 -18.80 6.50 -0.27
N VAL A 131 -17.59 5.99 -0.50
CA VAL A 131 -16.61 5.75 0.56
C VAL A 131 -16.09 7.08 1.11
N ILE A 132 -15.62 7.96 0.23
CA ILE A 132 -15.10 9.27 0.63
C ILE A 132 -16.21 10.17 1.21
N ALA A 133 -17.44 10.10 0.68
CA ALA A 133 -18.57 10.84 1.22
C ALA A 133 -18.94 10.35 2.63
N ARG A 134 -18.87 9.04 2.88
CA ARG A 134 -19.13 8.48 4.21
C ARG A 134 -18.04 8.87 5.21
N ALA A 135 -16.78 8.83 4.82
CA ALA A 135 -15.69 9.31 5.67
C ALA A 135 -15.84 10.80 5.99
N LYS A 136 -16.17 11.62 5.01
CA LYS A 136 -16.44 13.04 5.20
C LYS A 136 -17.62 13.31 6.13
N ALA A 137 -18.70 12.57 6.01
CA ALA A 137 -19.87 12.66 6.90
C ALA A 137 -19.53 12.28 8.36
N SER A 138 -18.50 11.49 8.58
CA SER A 138 -17.95 11.16 9.91
C SER A 138 -16.97 12.22 10.45
N GLY A 139 -16.81 13.36 9.76
CA GLY A 139 -15.92 14.45 10.15
C GLY A 139 -14.47 14.28 9.67
N THR A 140 -14.16 13.24 8.90
CA THR A 140 -12.79 12.93 8.47
C THR A 140 -12.54 13.43 7.05
N SER A 141 -11.41 14.08 6.83
CA SER A 141 -10.95 14.47 5.48
C SER A 141 -10.61 13.22 4.67
N SER A 142 -11.03 13.17 3.41
CA SER A 142 -10.94 11.96 2.61
C SER A 142 -10.80 12.22 1.13
N ALA A 143 -10.06 11.34 0.46
CA ALA A 143 -9.88 11.40 -0.99
C ALA A 143 -9.88 9.99 -1.61
N LEU A 144 -10.14 9.94 -2.93
CA LEU A 144 -9.97 8.77 -3.76
C LEU A 144 -8.92 9.10 -4.84
N LEU A 145 -7.83 8.36 -4.82
CA LEU A 145 -6.73 8.49 -5.77
C LEU A 145 -6.92 7.50 -6.91
N GLU A 146 -6.98 8.01 -8.13
CA GLU A 146 -6.77 7.25 -9.36
C GLU A 146 -5.29 7.34 -9.72
N VAL A 147 -4.55 6.26 -9.45
CA VAL A 147 -3.08 6.25 -9.60
C VAL A 147 -2.68 6.53 -11.04
N CYS A 148 -3.31 5.83 -11.97
CA CYS A 148 -3.14 5.97 -13.41
C CYS A 148 -4.25 5.19 -14.13
N PHE A 149 -4.23 5.17 -15.46
CA PHE A 149 -5.20 4.41 -16.26
C PHE A 149 -4.70 2.99 -16.51
N ILE A 150 -5.44 1.99 -16.03
CA ILE A 150 -5.03 0.58 -16.12
C ILE A 150 -5.08 0.03 -17.55
N ASP A 151 -5.84 0.68 -18.44
CA ASP A 151 -6.00 0.34 -19.85
C ASP A 151 -5.20 1.26 -20.81
N ASP A 152 -4.27 2.07 -20.24
CA ASP A 152 -3.28 2.86 -20.96
C ASP A 152 -1.89 2.21 -20.79
N LYS A 153 -1.29 1.81 -21.90
CA LYS A 153 0.04 1.17 -21.91
C LYS A 153 1.14 2.07 -21.36
N ASP A 154 1.12 3.35 -21.72
CA ASP A 154 2.18 4.29 -21.35
C ASP A 154 2.11 4.60 -19.84
N ASP A 155 0.89 4.76 -19.30
CA ASP A 155 0.65 4.86 -17.86
C ASP A 155 1.16 3.62 -17.10
N MET A 156 0.78 2.43 -17.56
CA MET A 156 1.12 1.18 -16.89
C MET A 156 2.60 0.82 -16.99
N GLN A 157 3.31 1.26 -18.02
CA GLN A 157 4.76 1.14 -18.10
C GLN A 157 5.45 1.98 -17.02
N ILE A 158 5.02 3.24 -16.82
CA ILE A 158 5.55 4.11 -15.76
C ILE A 158 5.20 3.55 -14.39
N TYR A 159 3.94 3.16 -14.18
CA TYR A 159 3.50 2.56 -12.94
C TYR A 159 4.32 1.32 -12.58
N THR A 160 4.47 0.39 -13.51
CA THR A 160 5.21 -0.86 -13.27
C THR A 160 6.68 -0.61 -12.92
N ALA A 161 7.32 0.34 -13.63
CA ALA A 161 8.71 0.69 -13.39
C ALA A 161 8.93 1.47 -12.10
N LYS A 162 7.92 2.21 -11.61
CA LYS A 162 8.06 3.19 -10.52
C LYS A 162 7.07 3.00 -9.36
N LYS A 163 6.50 1.79 -9.17
CA LYS A 163 5.53 1.51 -8.09
C LYS A 163 5.99 2.02 -6.72
N ASP A 164 7.23 1.75 -6.35
CA ASP A 164 7.76 2.16 -5.04
C ASP A 164 7.94 3.67 -4.94
N GLN A 165 8.33 4.32 -6.03
CA GLN A 165 8.46 5.78 -6.09
C GLN A 165 7.09 6.47 -6.03
N ILE A 166 6.07 5.91 -6.68
CA ILE A 166 4.69 6.41 -6.61
C ILE A 166 4.16 6.28 -5.17
N ALA A 167 4.34 5.13 -4.54
CA ALA A 167 3.94 4.95 -3.15
C ALA A 167 4.66 5.92 -2.20
N ALA A 168 5.97 6.13 -2.40
CA ALA A 168 6.75 7.10 -1.64
C ALA A 168 6.29 8.55 -1.88
N ALA A 169 5.90 8.90 -3.11
CA ALA A 169 5.35 10.20 -3.47
C ALA A 169 4.06 10.49 -2.71
N VAL A 170 3.13 9.53 -2.67
CA VAL A 170 1.88 9.62 -1.89
C VAL A 170 2.18 9.79 -0.40
N ALA A 171 3.01 8.92 0.16
CA ALA A 171 3.35 8.94 1.58
C ALA A 171 4.03 10.26 1.99
N THR A 172 4.95 10.76 1.17
CA THR A 172 5.66 12.02 1.41
C THR A 172 4.72 13.22 1.33
N ALA A 173 3.81 13.25 0.34
CA ALA A 173 2.81 14.31 0.21
C ALA A 173 1.92 14.41 1.44
N ILE A 174 1.44 13.27 1.95
CA ILE A 174 0.64 13.19 3.17
C ILE A 174 1.47 13.68 4.37
N ALA A 175 2.70 13.16 4.54
CA ALA A 175 3.55 13.52 5.66
C ALA A 175 3.88 15.01 5.68
N GLU A 176 4.24 15.60 4.55
CA GLU A 176 4.54 17.03 4.41
C GLU A 176 3.33 17.89 4.74
N GLN A 177 2.15 17.54 4.20
CA GLN A 177 0.95 18.36 4.39
C GLN A 177 0.46 18.38 5.83
N PHE A 178 0.56 17.25 6.52
CA PHE A 178 0.17 17.17 7.93
C PHE A 178 1.31 17.47 8.89
N GLY A 179 2.48 17.91 8.41
CA GLY A 179 3.62 18.21 9.25
C GLY A 179 4.14 17.02 10.04
N LEU A 180 3.94 15.80 9.53
CA LEU A 180 4.35 14.58 10.19
C LEU A 180 5.87 14.45 10.08
N LYS A 181 6.51 14.36 11.22
CA LYS A 181 7.96 14.11 11.26
C LYS A 181 8.20 12.61 11.17
N LYS A 182 9.23 12.23 10.42
CA LYS A 182 9.70 10.85 10.46
C LYS A 182 9.98 10.51 11.92
N SER A 183 9.40 9.44 12.44
CA SER A 183 9.67 8.98 13.80
C SER A 183 11.19 8.88 13.95
N GLY A 184 11.76 9.81 14.68
CA GLY A 184 13.14 9.71 15.12
C GLY A 184 13.19 8.46 16.00
N ASN A 185 13.93 7.48 15.55
CA ASN A 185 13.99 6.16 16.15
C ASN A 185 14.53 6.24 17.58
N SER A 186 13.62 6.39 18.56
CA SER A 186 13.87 5.91 19.90
C SER A 186 13.34 4.47 19.94
N GLY A 187 14.13 3.53 19.47
CA GLY A 187 13.91 2.09 19.68
C GLY A 187 13.26 1.29 18.54
N ASN A 188 13.56 1.58 17.29
CA ASN A 188 13.58 0.52 16.30
C ASN A 188 14.84 0.71 15.44
N GLN A 189 15.86 -0.05 15.73
CA GLN A 189 17.04 -0.14 14.86
C GLN A 189 16.53 -0.44 13.47
N GLY A 190 16.83 0.48 12.51
CA GLY A 190 16.53 0.30 11.12
C GLY A 190 16.85 -1.11 10.70
N SER A 191 15.92 -1.77 10.06
CA SER A 191 16.27 -2.90 9.23
C SER A 191 17.30 -2.39 8.21
N LYS A 192 18.58 -2.47 8.51
CA LYS A 192 19.58 -2.73 7.48
C LYS A 192 18.94 -3.85 6.69
N GLY A 193 18.64 -3.59 5.40
CA GLY A 193 17.88 -4.53 4.60
C GLY A 193 18.44 -5.93 4.87
N ILE A 194 17.59 -6.84 5.31
CA ILE A 194 18.03 -8.20 5.58
C ILE A 194 18.52 -8.78 4.25
N THR A 195 19.82 -9.06 4.20
CA THR A 195 20.53 -9.58 3.02
C THR A 195 21.12 -10.94 3.34
N VAL A 196 21.57 -11.63 2.34
CA VAL A 196 22.36 -12.85 2.55
C VAL A 196 23.58 -12.50 3.40
N GLY A 197 23.83 -13.30 4.45
CA GLY A 197 24.85 -13.05 5.47
C GLY A 197 24.34 -12.30 6.71
N SER A 198 23.14 -11.72 6.67
CA SER A 198 22.59 -11.04 7.86
C SER A 198 22.35 -12.02 9.00
N THR A 199 22.67 -11.57 10.23
CA THR A 199 22.23 -12.23 11.46
C THR A 199 20.87 -11.66 11.87
N VAL A 200 19.90 -12.53 12.12
CA VAL A 200 18.51 -12.16 12.40
C VAL A 200 17.95 -12.96 13.58
N THR A 201 16.93 -12.42 14.22
CA THR A 201 16.04 -13.17 15.13
C THR A 201 14.64 -13.27 14.51
N ILE A 202 13.87 -14.28 14.91
CA ILE A 202 12.52 -14.50 14.46
C ILE A 202 11.55 -13.88 15.48
N LYS A 203 10.63 -13.04 15.00
CA LYS A 203 9.59 -12.39 15.82
C LYS A 203 8.58 -13.43 16.34
N ASP A 204 7.95 -13.13 17.47
CA ASP A 204 6.88 -13.95 18.00
C ASP A 204 5.68 -13.99 17.05
N GLY A 205 5.02 -15.15 17.02
CA GLY A 205 3.90 -15.38 16.09
C GLY A 205 4.30 -15.68 14.65
N ALA A 206 5.60 -15.65 14.30
CA ALA A 206 6.04 -15.95 12.94
C ALA A 206 5.63 -17.35 12.49
N VAL A 207 5.29 -17.47 11.20
CA VAL A 207 5.01 -18.74 10.53
C VAL A 207 6.06 -19.02 9.46
N TYR A 208 6.27 -20.28 9.15
CA TYR A 208 7.14 -20.66 8.04
C TYR A 208 6.55 -20.21 6.71
N GLY A 209 7.41 -19.65 5.87
CA GLY A 209 7.06 -19.10 4.57
C GLY A 209 6.67 -20.17 3.54
N GLY A 210 6.18 -19.70 2.39
CA GLY A 210 5.67 -20.54 1.32
C GLY A 210 6.70 -21.48 0.68
N LEU A 211 7.98 -21.11 0.76
CA LEU A 211 9.11 -21.93 0.26
C LEU A 211 9.61 -22.98 1.29
N SER A 212 9.09 -22.96 2.53
CA SER A 212 9.41 -23.94 3.54
C SER A 212 8.58 -25.23 3.38
N SER A 213 9.17 -26.39 3.66
CA SER A 213 8.45 -27.65 3.80
C SER A 213 7.42 -27.64 4.94
N ALA A 214 7.64 -26.80 5.95
CA ALA A 214 6.74 -26.56 7.08
C ALA A 214 5.79 -25.36 6.87
N ARG A 215 5.54 -24.97 5.61
CA ARG A 215 4.72 -23.83 5.21
C ARG A 215 3.45 -23.67 6.04
N GLY A 216 3.22 -22.46 6.54
CA GLY A 216 2.03 -22.09 7.30
C GLY A 216 2.01 -22.57 8.76
N LYS A 217 2.93 -23.42 9.18
CA LYS A 217 3.06 -23.81 10.60
C LYS A 217 3.78 -22.73 11.39
N THR A 218 3.37 -22.51 12.63
CA THR A 218 4.06 -21.58 13.52
C THR A 218 5.49 -22.03 13.76
N VAL A 219 6.43 -21.09 13.68
CA VAL A 219 7.84 -21.36 14.03
C VAL A 219 7.91 -21.69 15.53
N PRO A 220 8.53 -22.82 15.94
CA PRO A 220 8.61 -23.21 17.35
C PRO A 220 9.27 -22.14 18.23
N ALA A 221 8.84 -22.02 19.49
CA ALA A 221 9.38 -21.05 20.45
C ALA A 221 10.92 -21.19 20.61
N ALA A 222 11.45 -22.40 20.55
CA ALA A 222 12.91 -22.66 20.62
C ALA A 222 13.71 -22.03 19.47
N GLN A 223 13.05 -21.62 18.38
CA GLN A 223 13.67 -20.94 17.24
C GLN A 223 13.39 -19.42 17.23
N ARG A 224 12.61 -18.92 18.18
CA ARG A 224 12.24 -17.52 18.37
C ARG A 224 12.91 -16.95 19.63
N GLY A 225 12.42 -15.84 20.17
CA GLY A 225 12.79 -15.38 21.51
C GLY A 225 14.27 -14.98 21.66
N GLY A 226 14.85 -14.35 20.63
CA GLY A 226 16.23 -13.88 20.68
C GLY A 226 17.27 -14.86 20.12
N LYS A 227 16.88 -16.08 19.75
CA LYS A 227 17.80 -16.99 19.04
C LYS A 227 18.24 -16.38 17.73
N LYS A 228 19.54 -16.34 17.49
CA LYS A 228 20.16 -15.77 16.29
C LYS A 228 20.23 -16.81 15.18
N HIS A 229 19.89 -16.38 13.98
CA HIS A 229 19.92 -17.16 12.74
C HIS A 229 20.72 -16.40 11.69
N THR A 230 21.33 -17.12 10.75
CA THR A 230 22.02 -16.50 9.61
C THR A 230 21.18 -16.70 8.34
N VAL A 231 20.95 -15.63 7.62
CA VAL A 231 20.28 -15.68 6.30
C VAL A 231 21.28 -16.16 5.25
N ASP A 232 20.96 -17.24 4.55
CA ASP A 232 21.81 -17.77 3.47
C ASP A 232 21.20 -17.64 2.07
N LYS A 233 19.90 -17.40 1.98
CA LYS A 233 19.20 -17.10 0.71
C LYS A 233 18.05 -16.14 0.94
N ILE A 234 17.73 -15.34 -0.10
CA ILE A 234 16.52 -14.53 -0.14
C ILE A 234 15.86 -14.75 -1.50
N GLN A 235 14.55 -14.96 -1.50
CA GLN A 235 13.73 -15.12 -2.70
C GLN A 235 12.37 -14.45 -2.51
N VAL A 236 11.73 -14.09 -3.62
CA VAL A 236 10.33 -13.63 -3.63
C VAL A 236 9.44 -14.81 -4.02
N ASN A 237 8.44 -15.09 -3.22
CA ASN A 237 7.44 -16.13 -3.44
C ASN A 237 6.04 -15.53 -3.31
N ASN A 238 5.27 -15.52 -4.39
CA ASN A 238 3.93 -14.92 -4.47
C ASN A 238 3.89 -13.48 -3.92
N GLY A 239 4.90 -12.65 -4.29
CA GLY A 239 5.01 -11.27 -3.84
C GLY A 239 5.55 -11.08 -2.41
N VAL A 240 5.79 -12.13 -1.66
CA VAL A 240 6.37 -12.09 -0.31
C VAL A 240 7.87 -12.36 -0.40
N GLN A 241 8.68 -11.44 0.13
CA GLN A 241 10.12 -11.67 0.27
C GLN A 241 10.37 -12.61 1.46
N GLU A 242 10.97 -13.77 1.19
CA GLU A 242 11.30 -14.80 2.18
C GLU A 242 12.82 -14.97 2.28
N ALA A 243 13.30 -15.12 3.50
CA ALA A 243 14.68 -15.45 3.80
C ALA A 243 14.80 -16.89 4.28
N ARG A 244 15.78 -17.64 3.74
CA ARG A 244 16.14 -18.95 4.27
C ARG A 244 17.13 -18.77 5.40
N LEU A 245 16.84 -19.39 6.54
CA LEU A 245 17.70 -19.39 7.71
C LEU A 245 18.55 -20.66 7.68
N LYS A 246 19.87 -20.46 7.62
CA LYS A 246 20.87 -21.51 7.37
C LYS A 246 20.80 -22.65 8.38
N ASP A 247 20.67 -22.33 9.65
CA ASP A 247 20.72 -23.28 10.77
C ASP A 247 19.47 -24.14 10.91
N ILE A 248 18.33 -23.68 10.42
CA ILE A 248 17.07 -24.44 10.42
C ILE A 248 16.62 -24.86 9.01
N THR A 249 17.36 -24.48 7.97
CA THR A 249 17.11 -24.76 6.54
C THR A 249 15.67 -24.48 6.09
N SER A 250 15.02 -23.50 6.72
CA SER A 250 13.63 -23.16 6.50
C SER A 250 13.46 -21.69 6.11
N TRP A 251 12.38 -21.40 5.41
CA TRP A 251 12.04 -20.06 4.92
C TRP A 251 11.07 -19.35 5.86
N VAL A 252 11.31 -18.08 6.11
CA VAL A 252 10.45 -17.19 6.91
C VAL A 252 10.33 -15.86 6.17
N ALA A 253 9.13 -15.27 6.18
CA ALA A 253 8.95 -13.95 5.59
C ALA A 253 9.93 -12.94 6.21
N VAL A 254 10.59 -12.13 5.37
CA VAL A 254 11.56 -11.10 5.84
C VAL A 254 10.90 -10.13 6.83
N SER A 255 9.61 -9.84 6.66
CA SER A 255 8.82 -9.02 7.59
C SER A 255 8.69 -9.61 9.00
N SER A 256 8.85 -10.94 9.14
CA SER A 256 8.84 -11.66 10.42
C SER A 256 10.20 -11.81 11.05
N LEU A 257 11.23 -11.19 10.49
CA LEU A 257 12.61 -11.20 10.98
C LEU A 257 12.99 -9.82 11.53
N GLN A 258 14.01 -9.83 12.39
CA GLN A 258 14.63 -8.64 12.92
C GLN A 258 16.16 -8.80 12.80
N ALA A 259 16.83 -7.86 12.16
CA ALA A 259 18.28 -7.83 12.10
C ALA A 259 18.87 -7.59 13.50
N VAL A 260 19.99 -8.24 13.81
CA VAL A 260 20.69 -8.13 15.10
C VAL A 260 22.05 -7.45 14.90
#